data_0db9520205d3ea792f685f202a119c20
#
_entry.id   0db9520205d3ea792f685f202a119c20
#
_cell.length_a   1.000
_cell.length_b   1.000
_cell.length_c   1.000
_cell.angle_alpha   90.00
_cell.angle_beta   90.00
_cell.angle_gamma   90.00
#
_symmetry.space_group_name_H-M   'P 1'
#
loop_
_entity.id
_entity.type
_entity.pdbx_description
1 polymer ?
#
loop_
_entity_poly.entity_id
_entity_poly.type
_entity_poly.pdbx_seq_one_letter_code
_entity_poly.pdbx_strand_id
1 'polypeptide(L)'
;MCFLWAGRHEQYMYRSSLGSIGYKQQGDATVSFARGCLFAFVTSAIASVFAASTGKGIGPSIRALAVSAEAREQMERYSLKALENGDATNTVRGLVFTPKGGAARPMIVYIPGNGEIGDVARQFRQRAIFDRVTSAEFQAKYPCYLLAVSPPEKAKTLWGGMPGFPTPVQRAVREFVMEVARRQTRPKVDMSRLYLTGFSYGGDGAYALAQHYPKDFAAVAPIASVPPLVGYFCKERPGNWWHLHNEGDYARHNISLSTIDEFGKLVNDAGGDFRLGTYPADGHDAWTAAWKEDALWDWMFSKSLKGPVRRPAKKAAPVPISLAKAVCTASVPGIDPRCGPERVIDGLDATWYESRTPFGRDDWLQVDLKDPVRGRFTIVSGDDKGEKRAKRLYAEVSKDGKRWKRVASFSNKDGTCSFASRDQIRYVRVRSEAVKPQPVCLRRLSVVKEGR
;
A
#
# COMPACT_ATOMS: atom_id res chain seq x y z
N MET A 1 -1.81 27.56 -0.25
CA MET A 1 -1.81 28.11 -1.64
C MET A 1 -1.52 26.97 -2.58
N CYS A 2 -2.51 26.48 -3.31
CA CYS A 2 -2.32 25.48 -4.36
C CYS A 2 -2.16 26.21 -5.68
N PHE A 3 -1.02 26.07 -6.33
CA PHE A 3 -0.79 26.66 -7.65
C PHE A 3 -1.24 25.68 -8.74
N LEU A 4 -2.11 26.17 -9.62
CA LEU A 4 -2.44 25.53 -10.90
C LEU A 4 -1.31 25.78 -11.89
N TRP A 5 -0.67 24.74 -12.39
CA TRP A 5 0.22 24.82 -13.53
C TRP A 5 -0.56 24.49 -14.81
N ALA A 6 -0.76 25.48 -15.65
CA ALA A 6 -1.29 25.32 -17.00
C ALA A 6 -0.11 25.27 -17.97
N GLY A 7 0.36 24.09 -18.30
CA GLY A 7 1.30 23.83 -19.40
C GLY A 7 0.54 23.43 -20.67
N ARG A 8 0.93 23.98 -21.80
CA ARG A 8 0.31 23.84 -23.14
C ARG A 8 0.44 22.42 -23.68
N HIS A 9 -0.67 21.96 -24.35
CA HIS A 9 -0.83 20.83 -25.29
C HIS A 9 -0.72 19.43 -24.67
N GLU A 10 -1.81 18.66 -24.63
CA GLU A 10 -2.53 17.95 -25.69
C GLU A 10 -3.87 17.45 -25.17
N GLN A 11 -4.90 17.53 -25.99
CA GLN A 11 -6.24 17.01 -25.70
C GLN A 11 -6.25 15.51 -25.92
N TYR A 12 -6.40 14.72 -24.85
CA TYR A 12 -6.83 13.32 -24.95
C TYR A 12 -8.33 13.24 -24.72
N MET A 13 -9.06 13.03 -25.83
CA MET A 13 -10.49 12.74 -25.77
C MET A 13 -10.71 11.30 -25.32
N TYR A 14 -11.43 11.13 -24.23
CA TYR A 14 -11.95 9.86 -23.79
C TYR A 14 -13.16 9.51 -24.68
N ARG A 15 -13.04 8.48 -25.49
CA ARG A 15 -14.18 7.92 -26.24
C ARG A 15 -14.90 6.91 -25.38
N SER A 16 -16.06 7.27 -24.83
CA SER A 16 -17.04 6.31 -24.37
C SER A 16 -17.91 5.88 -25.57
N SER A 17 -18.06 4.60 -25.77
CA SER A 17 -18.96 4.00 -26.77
C SER A 17 -20.41 4.25 -26.38
N LEU A 18 -21.01 5.30 -26.89
CA LEU A 18 -22.47 5.45 -27.08
C LEU A 18 -22.74 6.66 -28.02
N GLY A 19 -23.29 6.36 -29.18
CA GLY A 19 -24.17 7.20 -29.97
C GLY A 19 -23.67 8.57 -30.44
N SER A 20 -23.47 8.67 -31.75
CA SER A 20 -23.28 9.89 -32.52
C SER A 20 -24.31 10.98 -32.23
N ILE A 21 -23.86 12.18 -31.82
CA ILE A 21 -24.63 13.42 -31.97
C ILE A 21 -23.77 14.40 -32.76
N GLY A 22 -24.22 14.69 -33.98
CA GLY A 22 -23.55 15.67 -34.85
C GLY A 22 -23.86 17.10 -34.41
N TYR A 23 -22.85 17.96 -34.42
CA TYR A 23 -23.04 19.39 -34.32
C TYR A 23 -22.77 20.05 -35.69
N LYS A 24 -23.80 20.77 -36.16
CA LYS A 24 -23.75 21.66 -37.31
C LYS A 24 -23.20 23.01 -36.86
N GLN A 25 -22.16 23.50 -37.51
CA GLN A 25 -21.72 24.90 -37.40
C GLN A 25 -22.70 25.80 -38.15
N GLN A 26 -23.12 26.87 -37.50
CA GLN A 26 -23.62 28.04 -38.20
C GLN A 26 -23.34 29.33 -37.41
N GLY A 27 -22.67 30.28 -38.07
CA GLY A 27 -22.96 31.69 -38.00
C GLY A 27 -22.26 32.55 -36.93
N ASP A 28 -21.40 33.43 -37.42
CA ASP A 28 -20.83 34.55 -36.69
C ASP A 28 -21.88 35.41 -36.00
N ALA A 29 -21.70 35.66 -34.71
CA ALA A 29 -22.28 36.79 -34.00
C ALA A 29 -21.30 37.30 -32.95
N THR A 30 -20.65 38.40 -33.21
CA THR A 30 -19.88 39.20 -32.26
C THR A 30 -20.80 39.77 -31.19
N VAL A 31 -20.69 39.27 -29.95
CA VAL A 31 -21.35 39.89 -28.80
C VAL A 31 -20.30 40.56 -27.93
N SER A 32 -20.34 41.89 -27.96
CA SER A 32 -19.58 42.76 -27.07
C SER A 32 -20.17 42.68 -25.66
N PHE A 33 -19.44 42.09 -24.71
CA PHE A 33 -19.83 42.12 -23.29
C PHE A 33 -19.16 43.28 -22.58
N ALA A 34 -19.96 44.19 -22.07
CA ALA A 34 -19.53 45.25 -21.19
C ALA A 34 -18.98 44.69 -19.86
N ARG A 35 -17.76 45.09 -19.53
CA ARG A 35 -17.05 44.77 -18.30
C ARG A 35 -17.71 45.43 -17.07
N GLY A 36 -18.82 44.96 -16.59
CA GLY A 36 -19.45 45.60 -15.43
C GLY A 36 -20.36 44.71 -14.56
N CYS A 37 -20.97 43.70 -15.13
CA CYS A 37 -22.03 42.96 -14.43
C CYS A 37 -21.67 41.55 -13.99
N LEU A 38 -20.49 41.05 -14.29
CA LEU A 38 -20.14 39.65 -13.95
C LEU A 38 -19.58 39.45 -12.53
N PHE A 39 -19.08 40.52 -11.89
CA PHE A 39 -18.52 40.43 -10.53
C PHE A 39 -19.56 40.42 -9.40
N ALA A 40 -20.75 40.97 -9.62
CA ALA A 40 -21.80 41.01 -8.59
C ALA A 40 -22.57 39.69 -8.39
N PHE A 41 -22.69 38.87 -9.45
CA PHE A 41 -23.42 37.61 -9.36
C PHE A 41 -22.59 36.44 -8.76
N VAL A 42 -21.27 36.44 -8.99
CA VAL A 42 -20.38 35.39 -8.46
C VAL A 42 -20.13 35.57 -6.95
N THR A 43 -20.06 36.83 -6.47
CA THR A 43 -19.87 37.08 -5.04
C THR A 43 -21.12 36.79 -4.21
N SER A 44 -22.33 36.95 -4.73
CA SER A 44 -23.57 36.60 -4.02
C SER A 44 -23.79 35.10 -3.88
N ALA A 45 -23.43 34.31 -4.92
CA ALA A 45 -23.53 32.84 -4.86
C ALA A 45 -22.50 32.23 -3.92
N ILE A 46 -21.28 32.79 -3.84
CA ILE A 46 -20.24 32.32 -2.93
C ILE A 46 -20.56 32.69 -1.48
N ALA A 47 -21.11 33.88 -1.24
CA ALA A 47 -21.52 34.28 0.10
C ALA A 47 -22.66 33.42 0.67
N SER A 48 -23.60 32.96 -0.16
CA SER A 48 -24.69 32.07 0.26
C SER A 48 -24.22 30.66 0.59
N VAL A 49 -23.15 30.18 -0.02
CA VAL A 49 -22.57 28.87 0.27
C VAL A 49 -21.73 28.93 1.56
N PHE A 50 -21.11 30.08 1.89
CA PHE A 50 -20.34 30.25 3.13
C PHE A 50 -21.20 30.57 4.36
N ALA A 51 -22.35 31.19 4.19
CA ALA A 51 -23.27 31.48 5.30
C ALA A 51 -24.02 30.26 5.83
N ALA A 52 -24.10 29.17 5.03
CA ALA A 52 -24.73 27.90 5.48
C ALA A 52 -23.83 26.99 6.30
N SER A 53 -22.56 27.36 6.58
CA SER A 53 -21.60 26.48 7.27
C SER A 53 -21.26 26.90 8.71
N THR A 54 -21.91 27.93 9.28
CA THR A 54 -21.70 28.33 10.69
C THR A 54 -22.77 27.81 11.66
N GLY A 55 -23.66 26.93 11.19
CA GLY A 55 -24.47 26.14 12.09
C GLY A 55 -23.56 25.12 12.79
N LYS A 56 -23.60 25.03 14.12
CA LYS A 56 -23.04 23.94 14.92
C LYS A 56 -23.56 22.64 14.35
N GLY A 57 -22.85 22.07 13.33
CA GLY A 57 -23.19 20.80 12.73
C GLY A 57 -23.05 19.76 13.83
N ILE A 58 -24.16 19.21 14.28
CA ILE A 58 -24.19 17.92 14.97
C ILE A 58 -23.62 16.96 13.90
N GLY A 59 -22.33 16.63 14.01
CA GLY A 59 -21.71 15.64 13.13
C GLY A 59 -22.55 14.36 13.17
N PRO A 60 -22.54 13.55 12.10
CA PRO A 60 -23.39 12.37 12.03
C PRO A 60 -23.21 11.52 13.28
N SER A 61 -24.29 11.29 14.00
CA SER A 61 -24.28 10.53 15.26
C SER A 61 -23.95 9.08 14.94
N ILE A 62 -22.75 8.64 15.33
CA ILE A 62 -22.35 7.23 15.21
C ILE A 62 -23.19 6.39 16.16
N ARG A 63 -23.85 5.36 15.65
CA ARG A 63 -24.68 4.43 16.42
C ARG A 63 -24.35 2.97 16.08
N ALA A 64 -24.74 2.05 16.97
CA ALA A 64 -24.66 0.64 16.69
C ALA A 64 -25.57 0.27 15.51
N LEU A 65 -25.07 -0.56 14.61
CA LEU A 65 -25.79 -1.09 13.46
C LEU A 65 -26.38 -2.45 13.81
N ALA A 66 -27.66 -2.64 13.58
CA ALA A 66 -28.29 -3.95 13.58
C ALA A 66 -27.87 -4.74 12.36
N VAL A 67 -27.44 -5.99 12.56
CA VAL A 67 -26.93 -6.87 11.49
C VAL A 67 -27.71 -8.18 11.45
N SER A 68 -27.65 -8.89 10.30
CA SER A 68 -28.20 -10.23 10.15
C SER A 68 -27.52 -11.24 11.10
N ALA A 69 -28.17 -12.38 11.33
CA ALA A 69 -27.61 -13.46 12.16
C ALA A 69 -26.30 -13.98 11.60
N GLU A 70 -26.20 -14.14 10.28
CA GLU A 70 -24.98 -14.59 9.59
C GLU A 70 -23.81 -13.59 9.78
N ALA A 71 -24.07 -12.29 9.62
CA ALA A 71 -23.07 -11.26 9.86
C ALA A 71 -22.64 -11.24 11.35
N ARG A 72 -23.56 -11.50 12.27
CA ARG A 72 -23.28 -11.55 13.72
C ARG A 72 -22.32 -12.66 14.06
N GLU A 73 -22.49 -13.87 13.52
CA GLU A 73 -21.55 -14.98 13.72
C GLU A 73 -20.13 -14.61 13.30
N GLN A 74 -19.96 -13.99 12.13
CA GLN A 74 -18.65 -13.54 11.68
C GLN A 74 -18.09 -12.40 12.56
N MET A 75 -18.95 -11.49 13.03
CA MET A 75 -18.51 -10.43 13.94
C MET A 75 -18.04 -10.99 15.28
N GLU A 76 -18.69 -11.99 15.82
CA GLU A 76 -18.26 -12.68 17.05
C GLU A 76 -16.92 -13.36 16.85
N ARG A 77 -16.75 -14.09 15.75
CA ARG A 77 -15.48 -14.73 15.37
C ARG A 77 -14.29 -13.79 15.42
N TYR A 78 -14.45 -12.55 14.92
CA TYR A 78 -13.39 -11.54 14.84
C TYR A 78 -13.46 -10.49 15.96
N SER A 79 -14.38 -10.65 16.92
CA SER A 79 -14.61 -9.68 18.00
C SER A 79 -14.88 -8.26 17.49
N LEU A 80 -15.74 -8.14 16.47
CA LEU A 80 -16.07 -6.88 15.81
C LEU A 80 -17.36 -6.26 16.37
N LYS A 81 -17.48 -4.92 16.24
CA LYS A 81 -18.71 -4.17 16.46
C LYS A 81 -19.11 -3.46 15.17
N ALA A 82 -20.38 -3.54 14.82
CA ALA A 82 -20.94 -2.85 13.66
C ALA A 82 -21.46 -1.46 14.06
N LEU A 83 -21.09 -0.46 13.26
CA LEU A 83 -21.42 0.95 13.46
C LEU A 83 -21.95 1.56 12.17
N GLU A 84 -22.79 2.60 12.28
CA GLU A 84 -23.16 3.45 11.13
C GLU A 84 -23.24 4.92 11.55
N ASN A 85 -23.12 5.84 10.59
CA ASN A 85 -23.51 7.22 10.79
C ASN A 85 -25.03 7.38 10.63
N GLY A 86 -25.60 8.43 11.21
CA GLY A 86 -27.04 8.71 11.12
C GLY A 86 -27.45 9.47 9.87
N ASP A 87 -26.60 9.59 8.84
CA ASP A 87 -26.89 10.32 7.60
C ASP A 87 -27.75 9.48 6.67
N ALA A 88 -28.99 9.93 6.40
CA ALA A 88 -29.91 9.24 5.50
C ALA A 88 -29.45 9.30 4.02
N THR A 89 -28.67 10.31 3.65
CA THR A 89 -28.23 10.55 2.25
C THR A 89 -26.94 9.80 1.94
N ASN A 90 -25.99 9.82 2.89
CA ASN A 90 -24.66 9.25 2.74
C ASN A 90 -24.36 8.32 3.94
N THR A 91 -25.18 7.31 4.14
CA THR A 91 -24.99 6.34 5.21
C THR A 91 -23.70 5.57 5.01
N VAL A 92 -22.71 5.82 5.87
CA VAL A 92 -21.46 5.05 5.96
C VAL A 92 -21.60 4.04 7.10
N ARG A 93 -21.24 2.80 6.85
CA ARG A 93 -21.23 1.71 7.83
C ARG A 93 -19.82 1.23 8.05
N GLY A 94 -19.56 0.53 9.15
CA GLY A 94 -18.24 -0.04 9.39
C GLY A 94 -18.25 -1.11 10.47
N LEU A 95 -17.21 -1.93 10.43
CA LEU A 95 -16.89 -2.93 11.43
C LEU A 95 -15.63 -2.49 12.18
N VAL A 96 -15.67 -2.44 13.50
CA VAL A 96 -14.53 -2.04 14.33
C VAL A 96 -14.07 -3.18 15.22
N PHE A 97 -12.77 -3.51 15.13
CA PHE A 97 -12.05 -4.36 16.07
C PHE A 97 -11.31 -3.45 17.07
N THR A 98 -11.41 -3.79 18.36
CA THR A 98 -10.77 -3.04 19.45
C THR A 98 -9.63 -3.87 20.06
N PRO A 99 -8.37 -3.39 20.03
CA PRO A 99 -7.25 -4.10 20.62
C PRO A 99 -7.30 -4.09 22.15
N LYS A 100 -6.62 -5.03 22.79
CA LYS A 100 -6.45 -5.06 24.25
C LYS A 100 -5.41 -4.04 24.72
N GLY A 101 -5.52 -3.60 25.98
CA GLY A 101 -4.54 -2.76 26.66
C GLY A 101 -5.02 -1.33 26.88
N GLY A 102 -4.20 -0.49 27.58
CA GLY A 102 -4.57 0.87 27.99
C GLY A 102 -3.84 2.00 27.27
N ALA A 103 -2.69 1.73 26.63
CA ALA A 103 -1.97 2.76 25.88
C ALA A 103 -2.68 3.11 24.57
N ALA A 104 -2.48 4.35 24.05
CA ALA A 104 -3.00 4.75 22.75
C ALA A 104 -2.49 3.84 21.64
N ARG A 105 -3.37 3.44 20.71
CA ARG A 105 -3.11 2.48 19.65
C ARG A 105 -3.34 3.08 18.27
N PRO A 106 -2.54 2.71 17.27
CA PRO A 106 -2.82 3.05 15.88
C PRO A 106 -4.14 2.42 15.41
N MET A 107 -4.68 2.95 14.30
CA MET A 107 -5.85 2.38 13.65
C MET A 107 -5.55 2.13 12.17
N ILE A 108 -5.82 0.91 11.73
CA ILE A 108 -5.89 0.55 10.31
C ILE A 108 -7.31 0.82 9.84
N VAL A 109 -7.45 1.66 8.83
CA VAL A 109 -8.70 1.90 8.10
C VAL A 109 -8.65 1.09 6.82
N TYR A 110 -9.59 0.18 6.67
CA TYR A 110 -9.72 -0.69 5.51
C TYR A 110 -10.95 -0.30 4.68
N ILE A 111 -10.74 -0.10 3.38
CA ILE A 111 -11.80 0.18 2.41
C ILE A 111 -11.96 -1.06 1.51
N PRO A 112 -13.15 -1.66 1.46
CA PRO A 112 -13.41 -2.86 0.69
C PRO A 112 -13.49 -2.58 -0.82
N GLY A 113 -13.36 -3.64 -1.62
CA GLY A 113 -13.61 -3.62 -3.05
C GLY A 113 -15.08 -3.38 -3.40
N ASN A 114 -15.35 -3.25 -4.70
CA ASN A 114 -16.69 -2.91 -5.18
C ASN A 114 -17.78 -3.93 -4.79
N GLY A 115 -17.40 -5.20 -4.66
CA GLY A 115 -18.34 -6.29 -4.29
C GLY A 115 -18.82 -6.27 -2.84
N GLU A 116 -18.11 -5.56 -1.97
CA GLU A 116 -18.32 -5.51 -0.52
C GLU A 116 -18.92 -4.19 -0.02
N ILE A 117 -19.19 -3.24 -0.93
CA ILE A 117 -19.75 -1.92 -0.60
C ILE A 117 -21.24 -2.03 -0.19
N GLY A 118 -21.67 -1.12 0.70
CA GLY A 118 -23.06 -0.92 1.09
C GLY A 118 -23.53 -1.76 2.26
N ASP A 119 -23.02 -2.97 2.42
CA ASP A 119 -23.37 -3.87 3.52
C ASP A 119 -22.12 -4.41 4.24
N VAL A 120 -22.13 -4.32 5.57
CA VAL A 120 -21.02 -4.83 6.38
C VAL A 120 -20.89 -6.35 6.31
N ALA A 121 -21.97 -7.08 6.08
CA ALA A 121 -21.93 -8.54 5.92
C ALA A 121 -21.11 -8.96 4.67
N ARG A 122 -21.18 -8.18 3.60
CA ARG A 122 -20.43 -8.45 2.37
C ARG A 122 -18.91 -8.34 2.56
N GLN A 123 -18.45 -7.59 3.55
CA GLN A 123 -17.00 -7.44 3.82
C GLN A 123 -16.35 -8.76 4.25
N PHE A 124 -17.12 -9.70 4.79
CA PHE A 124 -16.62 -11.02 5.15
C PHE A 124 -16.35 -11.95 3.95
N ARG A 125 -16.66 -11.52 2.71
CA ARG A 125 -16.20 -12.21 1.49
C ARG A 125 -14.68 -12.18 1.34
N GLN A 126 -14.05 -11.11 1.84
CA GLN A 126 -12.59 -10.93 1.85
C GLN A 126 -12.05 -11.06 3.28
N ARG A 127 -11.88 -12.31 3.72
CA ARG A 127 -11.48 -12.61 5.10
C ARG A 127 -10.02 -12.31 5.41
N ALA A 128 -9.16 -12.24 4.39
CA ALA A 128 -7.70 -12.16 4.58
C ALA A 128 -7.26 -11.02 5.51
N ILE A 129 -7.87 -9.84 5.41
CA ILE A 129 -7.54 -8.70 6.30
C ILE A 129 -8.00 -8.96 7.75
N PHE A 130 -9.20 -9.55 7.93
CA PHE A 130 -9.72 -9.88 9.25
C PHE A 130 -8.89 -10.99 9.89
N ASP A 131 -8.65 -12.11 9.18
CA ASP A 131 -7.84 -13.23 9.63
C ASP A 131 -6.45 -12.75 10.05
N ARG A 132 -5.84 -11.82 9.30
CA ARG A 132 -4.51 -11.28 9.61
C ARG A 132 -4.54 -10.34 10.81
N VAL A 133 -5.30 -9.25 10.70
CA VAL A 133 -5.19 -8.13 11.66
C VAL A 133 -5.78 -8.46 13.02
N THR A 134 -6.84 -9.27 13.10
CA THR A 134 -7.44 -9.63 14.40
C THR A 134 -6.77 -10.82 15.08
N SER A 135 -5.81 -11.49 14.43
CA SER A 135 -5.11 -12.62 15.01
C SER A 135 -4.30 -12.23 16.25
N ALA A 136 -4.18 -13.16 17.19
CA ALA A 136 -3.39 -12.95 18.41
C ALA A 136 -1.92 -12.66 18.10
N GLU A 137 -1.36 -13.34 17.09
CA GLU A 137 0.02 -13.14 16.63
C GLU A 137 0.25 -11.72 16.13
N PHE A 138 -0.63 -11.24 15.20
CA PHE A 138 -0.54 -9.89 14.67
C PHE A 138 -0.69 -8.84 15.78
N GLN A 139 -1.70 -8.99 16.64
CA GLN A 139 -1.97 -8.06 17.73
C GLN A 139 -0.87 -8.04 18.80
N ALA A 140 -0.14 -9.14 18.99
CA ALA A 140 1.04 -9.15 19.86
C ALA A 140 2.19 -8.30 19.28
N LYS A 141 2.37 -8.32 17.96
CA LYS A 141 3.41 -7.55 17.26
C LYS A 141 2.97 -6.11 16.96
N TYR A 142 1.73 -5.93 16.53
CA TYR A 142 1.14 -4.66 16.09
C TYR A 142 -0.23 -4.40 16.75
N PRO A 143 -0.28 -4.16 18.07
CA PRO A 143 -1.56 -3.90 18.72
C PRO A 143 -2.22 -2.64 18.15
N CYS A 144 -3.34 -2.81 17.43
CA CYS A 144 -4.01 -1.76 16.69
C CYS A 144 -5.51 -2.00 16.57
N TYR A 145 -6.24 -0.95 16.29
CA TYR A 145 -7.61 -1.01 15.79
C TYR A 145 -7.65 -1.44 14.32
N LEU A 146 -8.70 -2.17 13.93
CA LEU A 146 -9.12 -2.29 12.54
C LEU A 146 -10.50 -1.64 12.39
N LEU A 147 -10.64 -0.69 11.49
CA LEU A 147 -11.91 -0.11 11.07
C LEU A 147 -12.13 -0.43 9.60
N ALA A 148 -12.99 -1.40 9.32
CA ALA A 148 -13.41 -1.74 7.97
C ALA A 148 -14.63 -0.88 7.61
N VAL A 149 -14.47 0.01 6.62
CA VAL A 149 -15.47 1.02 6.25
C VAL A 149 -16.25 0.57 5.04
N SER A 150 -17.57 0.60 5.08
CA SER A 150 -18.46 0.38 3.95
C SER A 150 -19.10 1.70 3.52
N PRO A 151 -18.65 2.29 2.41
CA PRO A 151 -19.32 3.44 1.79
C PRO A 151 -20.74 3.09 1.34
N PRO A 152 -21.62 4.09 1.09
CA PRO A 152 -22.96 3.85 0.59
C PRO A 152 -22.95 3.09 -0.74
N GLU A 153 -23.91 2.18 -0.95
CA GLU A 153 -23.96 1.35 -2.17
C GLU A 153 -24.11 2.17 -3.47
N LYS A 154 -24.76 3.32 -3.41
CA LYS A 154 -24.90 4.25 -4.56
C LYS A 154 -23.58 4.95 -4.91
N ALA A 155 -22.56 4.70 -4.13
CA ALA A 155 -21.24 5.33 -4.21
C ALA A 155 -20.33 4.82 -5.33
N LYS A 156 -20.81 4.03 -6.28
CA LYS A 156 -19.99 3.37 -7.33
C LYS A 156 -19.19 4.30 -8.27
N THR A 157 -19.35 5.62 -8.17
CA THR A 157 -18.61 6.60 -8.98
C THR A 157 -17.79 7.58 -8.13
N LEU A 158 -17.48 7.30 -6.88
CA LEU A 158 -17.27 8.29 -5.85
C LEU A 158 -15.83 8.56 -5.44
N TRP A 159 -14.91 7.73 -5.91
CA TRP A 159 -13.48 7.97 -5.63
C TRP A 159 -12.83 8.93 -6.64
N GLY A 160 -13.53 9.25 -7.73
CA GLY A 160 -13.13 10.33 -8.63
C GLY A 160 -13.25 11.70 -7.98
N GLY A 161 -13.56 12.69 -8.75
CA GLY A 161 -13.72 14.08 -8.31
C GLY A 161 -12.68 14.98 -8.94
N MET A 162 -12.71 16.24 -8.51
CA MET A 162 -11.75 17.25 -8.99
C MET A 162 -10.66 17.48 -7.93
N PRO A 163 -9.42 17.77 -8.34
CA PRO A 163 -8.37 18.16 -7.43
C PRO A 163 -8.82 19.24 -6.42
N GLY A 164 -8.63 18.97 -5.12
CA GLY A 164 -9.03 19.88 -4.05
C GLY A 164 -10.53 19.89 -3.68
N PHE A 165 -11.37 19.16 -4.42
CA PHE A 165 -12.81 19.10 -4.18
C PHE A 165 -13.27 17.67 -3.91
N PRO A 166 -13.19 17.19 -2.66
CA PRO A 166 -13.65 15.86 -2.31
C PRO A 166 -15.17 15.73 -2.51
N THR A 167 -15.60 14.57 -2.99
CA THR A 167 -17.03 14.27 -3.18
C THR A 167 -17.77 14.22 -1.84
N PRO A 168 -19.11 14.33 -1.81
CA PRO A 168 -19.89 14.18 -0.58
C PRO A 168 -19.61 12.87 0.16
N VAL A 169 -19.41 11.77 -0.57
CA VAL A 169 -19.10 10.47 0.05
C VAL A 169 -17.68 10.40 0.59
N GLN A 170 -16.70 10.93 -0.10
CA GLN A 170 -15.33 11.03 0.45
C GLN A 170 -15.33 11.81 1.77
N ARG A 171 -16.09 12.91 1.85
CA ARG A 171 -16.28 13.66 3.10
C ARG A 171 -16.98 12.81 4.16
N ALA A 172 -18.09 12.15 3.82
CA ALA A 172 -18.83 11.31 4.77
C ALA A 172 -17.99 10.15 5.30
N VAL A 173 -17.21 9.48 4.44
CA VAL A 173 -16.30 8.40 4.84
C VAL A 173 -15.21 8.94 5.78
N ARG A 174 -14.58 10.06 5.43
CA ARG A 174 -13.57 10.68 6.29
C ARG A 174 -14.15 11.07 7.66
N GLU A 175 -15.29 11.73 7.69
CA GLU A 175 -15.96 12.15 8.92
C GLU A 175 -16.32 10.94 9.80
N PHE A 176 -16.83 9.86 9.18
CA PHE A 176 -17.09 8.61 9.89
C PHE A 176 -15.83 8.03 10.52
N VAL A 177 -14.73 7.91 9.74
CA VAL A 177 -13.45 7.41 10.25
C VAL A 177 -12.95 8.24 11.43
N MET A 178 -12.94 9.56 11.28
CA MET A 178 -12.45 10.47 12.32
C MET A 178 -13.30 10.43 13.58
N GLU A 179 -14.61 10.33 13.43
CA GLU A 179 -15.52 10.27 14.57
C GLU A 179 -15.42 8.94 15.31
N VAL A 180 -15.38 7.82 14.57
CA VAL A 180 -15.13 6.50 15.17
C VAL A 180 -13.81 6.50 15.95
N ALA A 181 -12.74 7.03 15.35
CA ALA A 181 -11.42 7.09 15.99
C ALA A 181 -11.43 7.92 17.28
N ARG A 182 -12.08 9.10 17.28
CA ARG A 182 -12.18 9.97 18.48
C ARG A 182 -12.99 9.34 19.62
N ARG A 183 -14.02 8.55 19.30
CA ARG A 183 -14.88 7.87 20.29
C ARG A 183 -14.21 6.70 20.99
N GLN A 184 -13.12 6.15 20.43
CA GLN A 184 -12.38 5.09 21.11
C GLN A 184 -11.60 5.67 22.29
N THR A 185 -11.95 5.25 23.49
CA THR A 185 -11.38 5.81 24.73
C THR A 185 -10.50 4.83 25.51
N ARG A 186 -10.70 3.52 25.30
CA ARG A 186 -10.00 2.45 26.05
C ARG A 186 -9.71 1.25 25.15
N PRO A 187 -8.50 1.23 24.56
CA PRO A 187 -7.48 2.27 24.49
C PRO A 187 -7.93 3.47 23.64
N LYS A 188 -7.26 4.61 23.73
CA LYS A 188 -7.46 5.72 22.80
C LYS A 188 -6.85 5.39 21.45
N VAL A 189 -7.41 5.91 20.35
CA VAL A 189 -6.74 5.89 19.05
C VAL A 189 -5.62 6.93 19.03
N ASP A 190 -4.43 6.54 18.56
CA ASP A 190 -3.36 7.48 18.25
C ASP A 190 -3.64 8.12 16.89
N MET A 191 -4.21 9.32 16.91
CA MET A 191 -4.58 10.06 15.69
C MET A 191 -3.39 10.42 14.80
N SER A 192 -2.16 10.30 15.28
CA SER A 192 -0.97 10.48 14.44
C SER A 192 -0.57 9.22 13.69
N ARG A 193 -1.23 8.08 13.95
CA ARG A 193 -0.96 6.78 13.35
C ARG A 193 -2.25 6.14 12.83
N LEU A 194 -2.97 6.87 11.99
CA LEU A 194 -4.02 6.31 11.16
C LEU A 194 -3.38 5.79 9.88
N TYR A 195 -3.63 4.55 9.56
CA TYR A 195 -3.13 3.87 8.38
C TYR A 195 -4.30 3.51 7.47
N LEU A 196 -4.11 3.64 6.16
CA LEU A 196 -5.17 3.42 5.18
C LEU A 196 -4.76 2.32 4.21
N THR A 197 -5.62 1.33 4.04
CA THR A 197 -5.46 0.28 3.03
C THR A 197 -6.80 -0.04 2.38
N GLY A 198 -6.75 -0.61 1.21
CA GLY A 198 -7.90 -1.07 0.46
C GLY A 198 -7.47 -1.75 -0.82
N PHE A 199 -8.35 -2.55 -1.42
CA PHE A 199 -8.06 -3.25 -2.65
C PHE A 199 -9.05 -2.92 -3.75
N SER A 200 -8.62 -3.05 -5.02
CA SER A 200 -9.49 -2.77 -6.16
C SER A 200 -10.12 -1.39 -6.03
N TYR A 201 -11.41 -1.26 -6.17
CA TYR A 201 -12.14 -0.01 -5.96
C TYR A 201 -11.92 0.63 -4.56
N GLY A 202 -11.68 -0.18 -3.53
CA GLY A 202 -11.30 0.33 -2.20
C GLY A 202 -9.87 0.86 -2.16
N GLY A 203 -8.99 0.36 -3.01
CA GLY A 203 -7.65 0.91 -3.23
C GLY A 203 -7.70 2.29 -3.89
N ASP A 204 -8.60 2.47 -4.89
CA ASP A 204 -8.88 3.79 -5.47
C ASP A 204 -9.38 4.76 -4.39
N GLY A 205 -10.22 4.25 -3.47
CA GLY A 205 -10.70 5.00 -2.30
C GLY A 205 -9.59 5.39 -1.34
N ALA A 206 -8.63 4.50 -1.12
CA ALA A 206 -7.46 4.79 -0.29
C ALA A 206 -6.61 5.91 -0.91
N TYR A 207 -6.37 5.87 -2.22
CA TYR A 207 -5.72 6.97 -2.93
C TYR A 207 -6.51 8.26 -2.78
N ALA A 208 -7.80 8.26 -3.15
CA ALA A 208 -8.63 9.45 -3.15
C ALA A 208 -8.71 10.12 -1.78
N LEU A 209 -8.91 9.35 -0.71
CA LEU A 209 -8.96 9.91 0.65
C LEU A 209 -7.62 10.51 1.07
N ALA A 210 -6.51 9.82 0.83
CA ALA A 210 -5.21 10.34 1.23
C ALA A 210 -4.76 11.54 0.35
N GLN A 211 -5.13 11.57 -0.93
CA GLN A 211 -4.89 12.72 -1.80
C GLN A 211 -5.67 13.96 -1.34
N HIS A 212 -6.92 13.81 -0.94
CA HIS A 212 -7.73 14.93 -0.45
C HIS A 212 -7.43 15.32 1.01
N TYR A 213 -7.00 14.36 1.83
CA TYR A 213 -6.77 14.56 3.26
C TYR A 213 -5.36 14.10 3.70
N PRO A 214 -4.30 14.69 3.15
CA PRO A 214 -2.92 14.24 3.36
C PRO A 214 -2.40 14.41 4.78
N LYS A 215 -3.16 15.12 5.64
CA LYS A 215 -2.83 15.32 7.07
C LYS A 215 -3.46 14.26 7.99
N ASP A 216 -4.26 13.36 7.45
CA ASP A 216 -5.03 12.43 8.27
C ASP A 216 -4.36 11.04 8.36
N PHE A 217 -3.62 10.62 7.34
CA PHE A 217 -3.06 9.27 7.27
C PHE A 217 -1.53 9.27 7.28
N ALA A 218 -0.95 8.46 8.15
CA ALA A 218 0.50 8.35 8.29
C ALA A 218 1.14 7.44 7.24
N ALA A 219 0.40 6.44 6.76
CA ALA A 219 0.80 5.56 5.67
C ALA A 219 -0.43 5.07 4.90
N VAL A 220 -0.26 4.81 3.61
CA VAL A 220 -1.30 4.37 2.69
C VAL A 220 -0.81 3.18 1.89
N ALA A 221 -1.56 2.09 1.91
CA ALA A 221 -1.26 0.87 1.17
C ALA A 221 -2.43 0.50 0.24
N PRO A 222 -2.52 1.10 -0.94
CA PRO A 222 -3.51 0.72 -1.97
C PRO A 222 -3.04 -0.54 -2.68
N ILE A 223 -3.98 -1.47 -2.96
CA ILE A 223 -3.68 -2.78 -3.53
C ILE A 223 -4.54 -3.01 -4.77
N ALA A 224 -3.94 -3.50 -5.86
CA ALA A 224 -4.63 -3.83 -7.12
C ALA A 224 -5.57 -2.70 -7.58
N SER A 225 -5.08 -1.48 -7.64
CA SER A 225 -5.84 -0.25 -7.87
C SER A 225 -5.03 0.79 -8.63
N VAL A 226 -5.62 1.93 -8.94
CA VAL A 226 -4.92 3.05 -9.59
C VAL A 226 -5.20 4.36 -8.86
N PRO A 227 -4.25 5.30 -8.84
CA PRO A 227 -4.52 6.63 -8.34
C PRO A 227 -5.54 7.34 -9.25
N PRO A 228 -6.73 7.73 -8.73
CA PRO A 228 -7.77 8.32 -9.56
C PRO A 228 -7.42 9.73 -10.08
N LEU A 229 -6.45 10.38 -9.45
CA LEU A 229 -5.99 11.72 -9.78
C LEU A 229 -4.45 11.75 -9.79
N VAL A 230 -3.83 11.22 -10.86
CA VAL A 230 -2.37 11.00 -10.94
C VAL A 230 -1.55 12.24 -10.65
N GLY A 231 -1.89 13.36 -11.24
CA GLY A 231 -1.16 14.62 -11.04
C GLY A 231 -1.52 15.40 -9.78
N TYR A 232 -2.39 14.85 -8.92
CA TYR A 232 -2.89 15.56 -7.74
C TYR A 232 -2.46 14.89 -6.44
N PHE A 233 -1.61 15.60 -5.71
CA PHE A 233 -1.27 15.30 -4.31
C PHE A 233 -0.72 16.57 -3.65
N CYS A 234 -0.71 16.60 -2.35
CA CYS A 234 -0.20 17.75 -1.61
C CYS A 234 1.33 17.72 -1.57
N LYS A 235 2.00 18.59 -2.29
CA LYS A 235 3.46 18.65 -2.35
C LYS A 235 4.11 18.95 -0.99
N GLU A 236 3.46 19.72 -0.14
CA GLU A 236 3.93 20.01 1.21
C GLU A 236 3.80 18.80 2.16
N ARG A 237 2.98 17.81 1.77
CA ARG A 237 2.78 16.55 2.48
C ARG A 237 2.59 15.40 1.50
N PRO A 238 3.64 15.00 0.80
CA PRO A 238 3.56 14.00 -0.26
C PRO A 238 3.19 12.60 0.25
N GLY A 239 3.34 12.35 1.56
CA GLY A 239 2.88 11.12 2.22
C GLY A 239 3.82 9.94 2.10
N ASN A 240 3.37 8.84 2.67
CA ASN A 240 4.05 7.55 2.62
C ASN A 240 3.12 6.53 1.97
N TRP A 241 3.53 5.93 0.86
CA TRP A 241 2.71 5.06 0.02
C TRP A 241 3.44 3.76 -0.28
N TRP A 242 2.74 2.63 -0.18
CA TRP A 242 3.22 1.36 -0.70
C TRP A 242 2.12 0.72 -1.52
N HIS A 243 2.21 0.86 -2.84
CA HIS A 243 1.30 0.21 -3.78
C HIS A 243 1.73 -1.24 -4.00
N LEU A 244 0.77 -2.16 -3.99
CA LEU A 244 0.99 -3.60 -4.20
C LEU A 244 0.07 -4.10 -5.33
N HIS A 245 0.62 -4.90 -6.27
CA HIS A 245 -0.05 -5.24 -7.51
C HIS A 245 0.41 -6.58 -8.08
N ASN A 246 -0.46 -7.30 -8.80
CA ASN A 246 -0.07 -8.46 -9.60
C ASN A 246 0.35 -8.00 -10.99
N GLU A 247 1.49 -8.49 -11.50
CA GLU A 247 2.00 -8.14 -12.83
C GLU A 247 1.06 -8.55 -13.96
N GLY A 248 0.28 -9.62 -13.76
CA GLY A 248 -0.71 -10.12 -14.71
C GLY A 248 -2.13 -9.58 -14.56
N ASP A 249 -2.34 -8.45 -13.89
CA ASP A 249 -3.67 -7.86 -13.68
C ASP A 249 -4.17 -6.98 -14.86
N TYR A 250 -3.36 -6.71 -15.87
CA TYR A 250 -3.71 -5.77 -16.95
C TYR A 250 -4.92 -6.15 -17.78
N ALA A 251 -5.13 -7.46 -18.00
CA ALA A 251 -6.16 -7.93 -18.92
C ALA A 251 -7.58 -7.69 -18.42
N ARG A 252 -7.76 -7.49 -17.14
CA ARG A 252 -9.09 -7.41 -16.50
C ARG A 252 -9.55 -5.99 -16.19
N HIS A 253 -8.62 -5.07 -15.98
CA HIS A 253 -8.94 -3.73 -15.49
C HIS A 253 -8.25 -2.59 -16.24
N ASN A 254 -7.48 -2.86 -17.30
CA ASN A 254 -6.64 -1.86 -17.99
C ASN A 254 -5.80 -1.01 -17.02
N ILE A 255 -5.38 -1.61 -15.90
CA ILE A 255 -4.57 -0.92 -14.92
C ILE A 255 -3.14 -0.84 -15.46
N SER A 256 -2.70 0.35 -15.75
CA SER A 256 -1.35 0.60 -16.23
C SER A 256 -0.40 0.78 -15.05
N LEU A 257 0.58 -0.12 -14.89
CA LEU A 257 1.66 0.06 -13.93
C LEU A 257 2.43 1.37 -14.19
N SER A 258 2.48 1.85 -15.45
CA SER A 258 3.09 3.14 -15.77
C SER A 258 2.40 4.33 -15.09
N THR A 259 1.08 4.29 -14.93
CA THR A 259 0.32 5.32 -14.20
C THR A 259 0.67 5.34 -12.71
N ILE A 260 0.88 4.15 -12.13
CA ILE A 260 1.28 4.00 -10.73
C ILE A 260 2.71 4.50 -10.55
N ASP A 261 3.62 4.16 -11.47
CA ASP A 261 5.01 4.62 -11.47
C ASP A 261 5.10 6.14 -11.62
N GLU A 262 4.29 6.75 -12.50
CA GLU A 262 4.22 8.20 -12.67
C GLU A 262 3.81 8.89 -11.36
N PHE A 263 2.75 8.41 -10.72
CA PHE A 263 2.34 8.91 -9.42
C PHE A 263 3.46 8.75 -8.38
N GLY A 264 4.08 7.59 -8.34
CA GLY A 264 5.19 7.28 -7.42
C GLY A 264 6.38 8.21 -7.61
N LYS A 265 6.74 8.48 -8.86
CA LYS A 265 7.81 9.43 -9.19
C LYS A 265 7.48 10.84 -8.69
N LEU A 266 6.25 11.32 -8.94
CA LEU A 266 5.81 12.64 -8.46
C LEU A 266 5.86 12.74 -6.93
N VAL A 267 5.46 11.69 -6.20
CA VAL A 267 5.52 11.64 -4.74
C VAL A 267 6.96 11.68 -4.25
N ASN A 268 7.85 10.87 -4.83
CA ASN A 268 9.26 10.80 -4.44
C ASN A 268 10.01 12.09 -4.77
N ASP A 269 9.75 12.71 -5.91
CA ASP A 269 10.34 14.00 -6.32
C ASP A 269 9.92 15.13 -5.35
N ALA A 270 8.75 15.01 -4.72
CA ALA A 270 8.28 15.94 -3.69
C ALA A 270 8.81 15.60 -2.27
N GLY A 271 9.65 14.58 -2.12
CA GLY A 271 10.22 14.16 -0.84
C GLY A 271 9.35 13.21 -0.02
N GLY A 272 8.34 12.58 -0.61
CA GLY A 272 7.57 11.48 -0.02
C GLY A 272 8.31 10.14 -0.04
N ASP A 273 7.64 9.10 0.44
CA ASP A 273 8.12 7.70 0.37
C ASP A 273 7.08 6.89 -0.41
N PHE A 274 7.27 6.76 -1.73
CA PHE A 274 6.46 5.87 -2.54
C PHE A 274 7.23 4.60 -2.88
N ARG A 275 6.56 3.47 -2.73
CA ARG A 275 7.05 2.14 -3.07
C ARG A 275 6.03 1.43 -3.96
N LEU A 276 6.53 0.75 -4.98
CA LEU A 276 5.77 -0.20 -5.78
C LEU A 276 6.29 -1.61 -5.47
N GLY A 277 5.40 -2.49 -5.05
CA GLY A 277 5.65 -3.91 -4.91
C GLY A 277 4.79 -4.67 -5.92
N THR A 278 5.39 -5.56 -6.70
CA THR A 278 4.67 -6.39 -7.67
C THR A 278 4.84 -7.86 -7.35
N TYR A 279 3.78 -8.64 -7.60
CA TYR A 279 3.81 -10.10 -7.48
C TYR A 279 3.82 -10.73 -8.87
N PRO A 280 4.62 -11.77 -9.11
CA PRO A 280 4.67 -12.48 -10.39
C PRO A 280 3.45 -13.42 -10.52
N ALA A 281 2.25 -12.87 -10.35
CA ALA A 281 0.98 -13.57 -10.38
C ALA A 281 0.04 -12.96 -11.41
N ASP A 282 -0.83 -13.80 -11.94
CA ASP A 282 -1.90 -13.40 -12.84
C ASP A 282 -3.18 -13.11 -12.05
N GLY A 283 -4.05 -12.27 -12.62
CA GLY A 283 -5.33 -11.94 -12.07
C GLY A 283 -5.31 -10.83 -11.03
N HIS A 284 -6.49 -10.54 -10.49
CA HIS A 284 -6.72 -9.32 -9.73
C HIS A 284 -6.40 -9.41 -8.24
N ASP A 285 -6.38 -10.62 -7.65
CA ASP A 285 -6.17 -10.82 -6.21
C ASP A 285 -4.68 -10.69 -5.81
N ALA A 286 -4.22 -9.45 -5.67
CA ALA A 286 -2.93 -9.17 -5.04
C ALA A 286 -3.04 -8.99 -3.51
N TRP A 287 -4.25 -8.74 -2.99
CA TRP A 287 -4.44 -8.38 -1.59
C TRP A 287 -4.28 -9.56 -0.63
N THR A 288 -4.60 -10.78 -1.06
CA THR A 288 -4.40 -11.98 -0.24
C THR A 288 -2.92 -12.20 0.06
N ALA A 289 -2.03 -11.95 -0.89
CA ALA A 289 -0.58 -11.97 -0.68
C ALA A 289 -0.11 -10.74 0.12
N ALA A 290 -0.54 -9.54 -0.27
CA ALA A 290 -0.10 -8.28 0.32
C ALA A 290 -0.33 -8.22 1.84
N TRP A 291 -1.51 -8.61 2.31
CA TRP A 291 -1.80 -8.57 3.75
C TRP A 291 -1.12 -9.66 4.57
N LYS A 292 -0.54 -10.67 3.93
CA LYS A 292 0.34 -11.65 4.61
C LYS A 292 1.76 -11.14 4.79
N GLU A 293 2.18 -10.12 4.04
CA GLU A 293 3.54 -9.58 4.07
C GLU A 293 3.84 -8.83 5.38
N ASP A 294 4.68 -9.40 6.22
CA ASP A 294 5.17 -8.74 7.43
C ASP A 294 5.90 -7.42 7.11
N ALA A 295 6.60 -7.36 5.97
CA ALA A 295 7.30 -6.16 5.53
C ALA A 295 6.37 -4.96 5.33
N LEU A 296 5.16 -5.19 4.79
CA LEU A 296 4.14 -4.14 4.64
C LEU A 296 3.77 -3.55 6.00
N TRP A 297 3.50 -4.41 6.97
CA TRP A 297 3.08 -3.99 8.31
C TRP A 297 4.22 -3.35 9.09
N ASP A 298 5.45 -3.88 9.01
CA ASP A 298 6.64 -3.27 9.63
C ASP A 298 6.86 -1.86 9.08
N TRP A 299 6.73 -1.66 7.76
CA TRP A 299 6.83 -0.36 7.14
C TRP A 299 5.70 0.57 7.59
N MET A 300 4.45 0.12 7.50
CA MET A 300 3.28 0.93 7.84
C MET A 300 3.35 1.42 9.30
N PHE A 301 3.65 0.51 10.23
CA PHE A 301 3.75 0.82 11.66
C PHE A 301 5.01 1.61 12.04
N SER A 302 5.96 1.78 11.13
CA SER A 302 7.10 2.68 11.30
C SER A 302 6.74 4.14 11.04
N LYS A 303 5.58 4.44 10.45
CA LYS A 303 5.17 5.78 10.03
C LYS A 303 4.29 6.47 11.07
N SER A 304 4.43 7.79 11.17
CA SER A 304 3.57 8.66 11.97
C SER A 304 3.57 10.07 11.38
N LEU A 305 2.48 10.78 11.53
CA LEU A 305 2.37 12.20 11.17
C LEU A 305 3.25 13.12 12.03
N LYS A 306 3.74 12.64 13.17
CA LYS A 306 4.66 13.33 14.09
C LYS A 306 6.14 13.01 13.81
N GLY A 307 6.44 12.37 12.70
CA GLY A 307 7.75 11.85 12.38
C GLY A 307 7.89 10.34 12.68
N PRO A 308 9.07 9.75 12.47
CA PRO A 308 9.26 8.32 12.64
C PRO A 308 8.86 7.85 14.04
N VAL A 309 8.15 6.73 14.12
CA VAL A 309 7.75 6.13 15.40
C VAL A 309 8.99 5.57 16.07
N ARG A 310 9.45 6.22 17.14
CA ARG A 310 10.44 5.63 18.05
C ARG A 310 9.73 4.54 18.85
N ARG A 311 9.91 3.28 18.46
CA ARG A 311 9.49 2.16 19.31
C ARG A 311 10.31 2.24 20.61
N PRO A 312 9.69 2.11 21.83
CA PRO A 312 10.47 1.97 23.04
C PRO A 312 11.37 0.74 22.85
N ALA A 313 12.64 0.90 23.16
CA ALA A 313 13.64 -0.12 23.00
C ALA A 313 13.33 -1.38 23.85
N LYS A 314 12.52 -2.27 23.34
CA LYS A 314 12.81 -3.70 23.56
C LYS A 314 14.15 -3.90 22.88
N LYS A 315 15.17 -4.37 23.65
CA LYS A 315 16.54 -4.71 23.21
C LYS A 315 16.67 -4.61 21.70
N ALA A 316 17.26 -3.53 21.20
CA ALA A 316 17.10 -2.99 19.85
C ALA A 316 16.89 -4.10 18.82
N ALA A 317 15.68 -4.20 18.29
CA ALA A 317 15.44 -5.13 17.18
C ALA A 317 16.41 -4.71 16.06
N PRO A 318 17.08 -5.67 15.42
CA PRO A 318 18.06 -5.38 14.39
C PRO A 318 17.40 -4.48 13.32
N VAL A 319 17.97 -3.33 13.06
CA VAL A 319 17.40 -2.34 12.13
C VAL A 319 17.61 -2.86 10.71
N PRO A 320 16.53 -3.13 9.92
CA PRO A 320 16.68 -3.51 8.53
C PRO A 320 17.40 -2.42 7.74
N ILE A 321 18.38 -2.83 6.94
CA ILE A 321 19.05 -1.96 5.98
C ILE A 321 18.24 -2.01 4.68
N SER A 322 17.85 -0.85 4.17
CA SER A 322 17.14 -0.77 2.88
C SER A 322 18.03 -1.25 1.74
N LEU A 323 17.52 -2.15 0.92
CA LEU A 323 18.16 -2.64 -0.29
C LEU A 323 17.67 -1.93 -1.57
N ALA A 324 16.93 -0.84 -1.45
CA ALA A 324 16.33 -0.13 -2.59
C ALA A 324 17.33 0.35 -3.65
N LYS A 325 18.60 0.57 -3.28
CA LYS A 325 19.67 0.91 -4.23
C LYS A 325 20.48 -0.30 -4.71
N ALA A 326 20.26 -1.46 -4.12
CA ALA A 326 21.00 -2.66 -4.47
C ALA A 326 20.64 -3.14 -5.89
N VAL A 327 21.57 -3.80 -6.53
CA VAL A 327 21.36 -4.43 -7.85
C VAL A 327 21.63 -5.92 -7.72
N CYS A 328 20.66 -6.73 -8.09
CA CYS A 328 20.80 -8.17 -8.12
C CYS A 328 20.97 -8.65 -9.55
N THR A 329 21.95 -9.52 -9.81
CA THR A 329 22.22 -10.13 -11.10
C THR A 329 22.53 -11.62 -10.93
N ALA A 330 22.36 -12.39 -11.99
CA ALA A 330 22.66 -13.82 -11.96
C ALA A 330 23.34 -14.25 -13.28
N SER A 331 24.21 -15.28 -13.23
CA SER A 331 24.81 -15.91 -14.41
C SER A 331 23.77 -16.67 -15.24
N VAL A 332 22.71 -17.16 -14.57
CA VAL A 332 21.57 -17.84 -15.21
C VAL A 332 20.36 -16.94 -15.09
N PRO A 333 19.66 -16.61 -16.19
CA PRO A 333 18.45 -15.79 -16.12
C PRO A 333 17.33 -16.51 -15.37
N GLY A 334 16.33 -15.76 -14.92
CA GLY A 334 15.11 -16.32 -14.35
C GLY A 334 14.34 -17.20 -15.33
N ILE A 335 13.61 -18.18 -14.81
CA ILE A 335 12.76 -19.08 -15.61
C ILE A 335 11.69 -18.31 -16.37
N ASP A 336 11.21 -17.24 -15.79
CA ASP A 336 10.23 -16.29 -16.31
C ASP A 336 10.73 -14.86 -15.98
N PRO A 337 10.43 -13.83 -16.79
CA PRO A 337 10.77 -12.45 -16.47
C PRO A 337 10.27 -12.00 -15.09
N ARG A 338 9.16 -12.58 -14.60
CA ARG A 338 8.62 -12.32 -13.26
C ARG A 338 9.40 -12.95 -12.12
N CYS A 339 10.28 -13.90 -12.42
CA CYS A 339 11.15 -14.60 -11.46
C CYS A 339 12.62 -14.19 -11.64
N GLY A 340 12.87 -12.94 -12.00
CA GLY A 340 14.21 -12.40 -12.20
C GLY A 340 15.02 -12.27 -10.90
N PRO A 341 16.35 -12.06 -11.00
CA PRO A 341 17.22 -11.97 -9.81
C PRO A 341 16.87 -10.81 -8.88
N GLU A 342 16.25 -9.74 -9.36
CA GLU A 342 15.81 -8.58 -8.56
C GLU A 342 14.78 -8.96 -7.48
N ARG A 343 14.07 -10.06 -7.65
CA ARG A 343 13.09 -10.56 -6.65
C ARG A 343 13.72 -10.94 -5.32
N VAL A 344 15.00 -11.20 -5.31
CA VAL A 344 15.72 -11.54 -4.08
C VAL A 344 15.92 -10.31 -3.15
N ILE A 345 15.78 -9.11 -3.68
CA ILE A 345 16.02 -7.85 -2.96
C ILE A 345 14.82 -6.89 -2.94
N ASP A 346 13.66 -7.29 -3.47
CA ASP A 346 12.45 -6.46 -3.50
C ASP A 346 11.73 -6.33 -2.15
N GLY A 347 12.10 -7.16 -1.18
CA GLY A 347 11.58 -7.14 0.18
C GLY A 347 10.26 -7.89 0.37
N LEU A 348 9.78 -8.60 -0.65
CA LEU A 348 8.53 -9.35 -0.63
C LEU A 348 8.79 -10.85 -0.39
N ASP A 349 8.02 -11.48 0.49
CA ASP A 349 8.14 -12.91 0.77
C ASP A 349 7.40 -13.79 -0.24
N ALA A 350 6.49 -13.20 -1.02
CA ALA A 350 5.72 -13.89 -2.06
C ALA A 350 6.41 -13.90 -3.44
N THR A 351 7.59 -13.31 -3.56
CA THR A 351 8.37 -13.27 -4.80
C THR A 351 9.68 -14.05 -4.65
N TRP A 352 10.21 -14.57 -5.75
CA TRP A 352 11.48 -15.29 -5.75
C TRP A 352 12.16 -15.27 -7.11
N TYR A 353 13.46 -15.43 -7.10
CA TYR A 353 14.24 -15.81 -8.27
C TYR A 353 14.18 -17.32 -8.45
N GLU A 354 13.94 -17.82 -9.66
CA GLU A 354 14.04 -19.22 -10.03
C GLU A 354 14.89 -19.34 -11.31
N SER A 355 15.97 -20.10 -11.24
CA SER A 355 16.89 -20.24 -12.37
C SER A 355 16.25 -20.98 -13.55
N ARG A 356 16.38 -20.46 -14.78
CA ARG A 356 15.86 -21.06 -16.01
C ARG A 356 16.50 -22.42 -16.30
N THR A 357 17.77 -22.53 -16.03
CA THR A 357 18.52 -23.78 -16.13
C THR A 357 19.17 -24.12 -14.79
N PRO A 358 19.46 -25.41 -14.53
CA PRO A 358 20.14 -25.79 -13.31
C PRO A 358 21.50 -25.11 -13.14
N PHE A 359 21.80 -24.61 -11.93
CA PHE A 359 23.09 -24.06 -11.55
C PHE A 359 24.18 -25.13 -11.53
N GLY A 360 25.25 -24.90 -12.29
CA GLY A 360 26.51 -25.58 -12.15
C GLY A 360 27.40 -24.94 -11.07
N ARG A 361 28.65 -25.42 -10.97
CA ARG A 361 29.61 -24.92 -9.99
C ARG A 361 30.08 -23.49 -10.25
N ASP A 362 30.05 -23.05 -11.50
CA ASP A 362 30.52 -21.72 -11.92
C ASP A 362 29.38 -20.68 -11.90
N ASP A 363 28.13 -21.13 -11.75
CA ASP A 363 26.99 -20.26 -11.72
C ASP A 363 26.84 -19.52 -10.38
N TRP A 364 26.21 -18.36 -10.46
CA TRP A 364 26.05 -17.48 -9.31
C TRP A 364 24.82 -16.57 -9.43
N LEU A 365 24.30 -16.17 -8.25
CA LEU A 365 23.46 -14.99 -8.10
C LEU A 365 24.21 -14.01 -7.21
N GLN A 366 24.29 -12.73 -7.60
CA GLN A 366 25.08 -11.71 -6.92
C GLN A 366 24.26 -10.45 -6.65
N VAL A 367 24.41 -9.91 -5.46
CA VAL A 367 23.86 -8.60 -5.06
C VAL A 367 25.01 -7.61 -4.86
N ASP A 368 24.99 -6.49 -5.59
CA ASP A 368 25.76 -5.28 -5.31
C ASP A 368 24.93 -4.36 -4.43
N LEU A 369 25.30 -4.19 -3.19
CA LEU A 369 24.60 -3.37 -2.22
C LEU A 369 24.75 -1.86 -2.49
N LYS A 370 25.62 -1.47 -3.43
CA LYS A 370 26.05 -0.11 -3.74
C LYS A 370 26.80 0.54 -2.57
N ASP A 371 26.12 0.71 -1.45
CA ASP A 371 26.70 1.22 -0.21
C ASP A 371 27.22 0.05 0.63
N PRO A 372 28.52 0.00 0.99
CA PRO A 372 29.07 -1.06 1.84
C PRO A 372 28.40 -1.07 3.22
N VAL A 373 27.99 -2.25 3.70
CA VAL A 373 27.25 -2.40 4.95
C VAL A 373 27.91 -3.39 5.92
N ARG A 374 27.70 -3.17 7.22
CA ARG A 374 28.02 -4.11 8.31
C ARG A 374 26.71 -4.59 8.92
N GLY A 375 26.63 -5.86 9.27
CA GLY A 375 25.42 -6.37 9.91
C GLY A 375 25.27 -7.87 9.77
N ARG A 376 24.09 -8.34 10.09
CA ARG A 376 23.66 -9.73 9.88
C ARG A 376 22.92 -9.82 8.55
N PHE A 377 23.38 -10.74 7.75
CA PHE A 377 22.79 -11.07 6.45
C PHE A 377 21.98 -12.36 6.59
N THR A 378 20.82 -12.41 5.97
CA THR A 378 20.00 -13.62 5.88
C THR A 378 19.50 -13.78 4.46
N ILE A 379 19.76 -14.96 3.87
CA ILE A 379 19.32 -15.33 2.54
C ILE A 379 18.41 -16.54 2.67
N VAL A 380 17.27 -16.53 1.99
CA VAL A 380 16.27 -17.60 2.06
C VAL A 380 16.17 -18.28 0.70
N SER A 381 16.31 -19.60 0.68
CA SER A 381 16.11 -20.47 -0.49
C SER A 381 14.71 -21.09 -0.47
N GLY A 382 14.13 -21.32 -1.64
CA GLY A 382 12.79 -21.86 -1.84
C GLY A 382 11.80 -20.81 -2.31
N ASP A 383 10.63 -21.28 -2.77
CA ASP A 383 9.50 -20.44 -3.17
C ASP A 383 8.72 -19.91 -1.95
N ASP A 384 7.58 -19.28 -2.18
CA ASP A 384 6.70 -18.74 -1.13
C ASP A 384 6.20 -19.79 -0.14
N LYS A 385 6.07 -21.05 -0.58
CA LYS A 385 5.71 -22.20 0.25
C LYS A 385 6.91 -22.85 0.96
N GLY A 386 8.12 -22.37 0.65
CA GLY A 386 9.36 -22.96 1.15
C GLY A 386 9.67 -24.34 0.56
N GLU A 387 9.09 -24.65 -0.56
CA GLU A 387 9.35 -25.88 -1.34
C GLU A 387 10.64 -25.74 -2.16
N LYS A 388 10.79 -25.97 -3.32
CA LYS A 388 11.90 -25.77 -4.29
C LYS A 388 13.28 -25.38 -3.69
N ARG A 389 13.65 -25.94 -2.52
CA ARG A 389 14.91 -25.62 -1.85
C ARG A 389 16.07 -26.33 -2.50
N ALA A 390 17.00 -25.59 -3.03
CA ALA A 390 18.26 -26.13 -3.54
C ALA A 390 19.17 -26.57 -2.39
N LYS A 391 19.86 -27.70 -2.56
CA LYS A 391 20.81 -28.25 -1.61
C LYS A 391 22.22 -27.75 -1.91
N ARG A 392 23.09 -27.74 -0.90
CA ARG A 392 24.52 -27.41 -1.07
C ARG A 392 24.75 -26.02 -1.67
N LEU A 393 23.91 -25.04 -1.30
CA LEU A 393 24.20 -23.64 -1.60
C LEU A 393 25.07 -23.04 -0.50
N TYR A 394 25.89 -22.06 -0.88
CA TYR A 394 26.68 -21.29 0.07
C TYR A 394 26.75 -19.83 -0.35
N ALA A 395 27.02 -18.96 0.63
CA ALA A 395 27.21 -17.54 0.43
C ALA A 395 28.68 -17.15 0.49
N GLU A 396 29.05 -16.26 -0.40
CA GLU A 396 30.34 -15.56 -0.42
C GLU A 396 30.11 -14.06 -0.32
N VAL A 397 31.10 -13.36 0.21
CA VAL A 397 31.09 -11.89 0.29
C VAL A 397 32.36 -11.31 -0.28
N SER A 398 32.27 -10.06 -0.76
CA SER A 398 33.40 -9.32 -1.28
C SER A 398 33.26 -7.83 -0.97
N LYS A 399 34.42 -7.14 -0.82
CA LYS A 399 34.50 -5.68 -0.71
C LYS A 399 34.66 -5.01 -2.07
N ASP A 400 35.28 -5.69 -3.03
CA ASP A 400 35.75 -5.16 -4.32
C ASP A 400 35.16 -5.88 -5.56
N GLY A 401 34.34 -6.93 -5.33
CA GLY A 401 33.78 -7.76 -6.39
C GLY A 401 34.79 -8.71 -7.07
N LYS A 402 36.06 -8.70 -6.65
CA LYS A 402 37.16 -9.50 -7.24
C LYS A 402 37.60 -10.61 -6.29
N ARG A 403 37.85 -10.29 -5.02
CA ARG A 403 38.25 -11.25 -3.99
C ARG A 403 37.05 -11.67 -3.16
N TRP A 404 36.76 -12.97 -3.17
CA TRP A 404 35.58 -13.57 -2.56
C TRP A 404 35.98 -14.42 -1.35
N LYS A 405 35.20 -14.31 -0.29
CA LYS A 405 35.34 -15.11 0.92
C LYS A 405 34.04 -15.83 1.20
N ARG A 406 34.07 -17.15 1.25
CA ARG A 406 32.93 -17.97 1.71
C ARG A 406 32.67 -17.67 3.17
N VAL A 407 31.41 -17.44 3.53
CA VAL A 407 30.99 -17.02 4.88
C VAL A 407 30.01 -17.99 5.55
N ALA A 408 29.11 -18.63 4.78
CA ALA A 408 28.14 -19.56 5.33
C ALA A 408 27.58 -20.49 4.24
N SER A 409 27.03 -21.62 4.69
CA SER A 409 26.26 -22.52 3.85
C SER A 409 24.76 -22.46 4.21
N PHE A 410 23.90 -22.79 3.26
CA PHE A 410 22.47 -22.87 3.49
C PHE A 410 22.12 -24.08 4.35
N SER A 411 21.24 -23.89 5.30
CA SER A 411 20.66 -24.94 6.13
C SER A 411 19.77 -25.86 5.30
N ASN A 412 19.97 -27.17 5.38
CA ASN A 412 19.10 -28.14 4.70
C ASN A 412 17.73 -28.26 5.38
N LYS A 413 17.57 -27.75 6.60
CA LYS A 413 16.33 -27.86 7.39
C LYS A 413 15.30 -26.83 6.94
N ASP A 414 15.70 -25.57 6.84
CA ASP A 414 14.82 -24.45 6.58
C ASP A 414 15.18 -23.62 5.34
N GLY A 415 16.27 -23.99 4.62
CA GLY A 415 16.72 -23.28 3.43
C GLY A 415 17.31 -21.90 3.72
N THR A 416 17.66 -21.57 4.95
CA THR A 416 18.24 -20.26 5.30
C THR A 416 19.77 -20.30 5.32
N CYS A 417 20.39 -19.19 4.97
CA CYS A 417 21.79 -18.91 5.14
C CYS A 417 21.95 -17.58 5.90
N SER A 418 22.47 -17.64 7.13
CA SER A 418 22.65 -16.44 7.96
C SER A 418 24.10 -16.31 8.41
N PHE A 419 24.63 -15.09 8.32
CA PHE A 419 25.98 -14.76 8.82
C PHE A 419 26.04 -13.30 9.27
N ALA A 420 26.94 -13.01 10.18
CA ALA A 420 27.24 -11.65 10.62
C ALA A 420 28.60 -11.21 10.06
N SER A 421 28.72 -9.95 9.64
CA SER A 421 29.97 -9.36 9.22
C SER A 421 30.28 -8.08 10.00
N ARG A 422 31.46 -8.05 10.61
CA ARG A 422 32.06 -6.82 11.21
C ARG A 422 32.75 -5.97 10.16
N ASP A 423 33.09 -6.56 9.00
CA ASP A 423 33.63 -5.86 7.85
C ASP A 423 32.51 -5.20 7.04
N GLN A 424 32.85 -4.13 6.33
CA GLN A 424 31.96 -3.54 5.34
C GLN A 424 31.92 -4.43 4.09
N ILE A 425 30.76 -4.97 3.80
CA ILE A 425 30.49 -5.82 2.64
C ILE A 425 29.75 -5.00 1.59
N ARG A 426 30.22 -5.02 0.36
CA ARG A 426 29.53 -4.43 -0.79
C ARG A 426 28.83 -5.49 -1.65
N TYR A 427 29.44 -6.67 -1.79
CA TYR A 427 28.91 -7.71 -2.65
C TYR A 427 28.60 -8.97 -1.85
N VAL A 428 27.43 -9.55 -2.12
CA VAL A 428 27.01 -10.86 -1.62
C VAL A 428 26.73 -11.75 -2.82
N ARG A 429 27.24 -12.99 -2.82
CA ARG A 429 27.04 -13.96 -3.90
C ARG A 429 26.58 -15.29 -3.33
N VAL A 430 25.64 -15.92 -4.02
CA VAL A 430 25.21 -17.29 -3.77
C VAL A 430 25.74 -18.19 -4.89
N ARG A 431 26.30 -19.33 -4.51
CA ARG A 431 26.81 -20.35 -5.43
C ARG A 431 26.35 -21.76 -5.00
N SER A 432 26.51 -22.71 -5.93
CA SER A 432 26.26 -24.14 -5.69
C SER A 432 27.55 -24.94 -5.67
N GLU A 433 27.68 -25.83 -4.70
CA GLU A 433 28.74 -26.86 -4.68
C GLU A 433 28.18 -28.27 -4.98
N ALA A 434 26.95 -28.34 -5.52
CA ALA A 434 26.37 -29.60 -5.91
C ALA A 434 27.18 -30.27 -7.05
N VAL A 435 27.36 -31.57 -6.95
CA VAL A 435 28.10 -32.33 -7.97
C VAL A 435 27.35 -32.34 -9.29
N LYS A 436 26.03 -32.48 -9.25
CA LYS A 436 25.14 -32.35 -10.40
C LYS A 436 24.48 -30.98 -10.38
N PRO A 437 24.37 -30.31 -11.53
CA PRO A 437 23.60 -29.06 -11.62
C PRO A 437 22.18 -29.24 -11.07
N GLN A 438 21.65 -28.22 -10.39
CA GLN A 438 20.32 -28.23 -9.77
C GLN A 438 19.60 -26.91 -9.99
N PRO A 439 18.26 -26.90 -10.08
CA PRO A 439 17.49 -25.66 -10.05
C PRO A 439 17.76 -24.87 -8.77
N VAL A 440 17.91 -23.56 -8.89
CA VAL A 440 18.09 -22.68 -7.73
C VAL A 440 16.92 -21.73 -7.65
N CYS A 441 16.30 -21.71 -6.46
CA CYS A 441 15.22 -20.83 -6.12
C CYS A 441 15.65 -20.04 -4.86
N LEU A 442 15.65 -18.70 -4.96
CA LEU A 442 16.03 -17.80 -3.86
C LEU A 442 14.95 -16.73 -3.69
N ARG A 443 14.43 -16.61 -2.48
CA ARG A 443 13.29 -15.76 -2.19
C ARG A 443 13.69 -14.37 -1.68
N ARG A 444 14.65 -14.29 -0.77
CA ARG A 444 14.97 -13.02 -0.12
C ARG A 444 16.41 -12.94 0.37
N LEU A 445 17.03 -11.77 0.17
CA LEU A 445 18.15 -11.29 0.96
C LEU A 445 17.66 -10.19 1.90
N SER A 446 17.96 -10.30 3.16
CA SER A 446 17.76 -9.24 4.14
C SER A 446 19.08 -8.93 4.87
N VAL A 447 19.27 -7.67 5.21
CA VAL A 447 20.42 -7.20 5.98
C VAL A 447 19.92 -6.38 7.16
N VAL A 448 20.39 -6.69 8.36
CA VAL A 448 20.02 -5.96 9.57
C VAL A 448 21.29 -5.42 10.24
N LYS A 449 21.23 -4.17 10.65
CA LYS A 449 22.32 -3.56 11.41
C LYS A 449 22.28 -4.15 12.82
N GLU A 450 23.38 -4.79 13.25
CA GLU A 450 23.48 -5.21 14.66
C GLU A 450 23.69 -3.96 15.50
N GLY A 451 22.83 -3.80 16.53
CA GLY A 451 23.01 -2.75 17.53
C GLY A 451 24.31 -2.96 18.29
N ARG A 452 24.99 -1.87 18.58
CA ARG A 452 26.15 -1.86 19.48
C ARG A 452 25.74 -2.26 20.89
#